data_34adaffb725db0c6f61eeb1f9a154dec
#
_entry.id   34adaffb725db0c6f61eeb1f9a154dec
#
_cell.length_a   1.000
_cell.length_b   1.000
_cell.length_c   1.000
_cell.angle_alpha   90.00
_cell.angle_beta   90.00
_cell.angle_gamma   90.00
#
_symmetry.space_group_name_H-M   'P 1'
#
loop_
_entity.id
_entity.type
_entity.pdbx_description
1 polymer ?
#
loop_
_entity_poly.entity_id
_entity_poly.type
_entity_poly.pdbx_seq_one_letter_code
_entity_poly.pdbx_strand_id
1 'polypeptide(L)'
;MVQKGLRDHGWSYINIDDSWQGKREGPDTALQPNEKFNDIKGMVDYIHSIGLKAGLYSTPYVASYAGYVGASSDSVKGGETFEQILKKKQFYHHIGPYKFEKNDAKQMSNWGFDFLKYDWRMDVASTDRMWNALKHSGRDIILSLSNNAPFEKVNDWNRLSNMYRTGPDIKDSWTSLFLTTFTLDKWAPYSGPGHWMDPDMMIVGNVSIGPILHPTRLTPDEQYSHISMFSILAAPMLIGCPIEQIDAFTLNLLANDEVIAINQDPLGAPARLVKELNGVQIWKKPM
;
A
#
# COMPACT_ATOMS: atom_id res chain seq x y z
N MET A 1 9.96 14.64 -0.04
CA MET A 1 9.43 14.60 -1.41
C MET A 1 9.84 15.87 -2.19
N VAL A 2 9.29 17.04 -1.88
CA VAL A 2 9.52 18.29 -2.64
C VAL A 2 10.97 18.71 -2.62
N GLN A 3 11.59 18.85 -1.45
CA GLN A 3 13.00 19.29 -1.32
C GLN A 3 14.03 18.35 -1.97
N LYS A 4 13.71 17.07 -2.14
CA LYS A 4 14.54 16.07 -2.83
C LYS A 4 14.21 15.98 -4.34
N GLY A 5 13.29 16.80 -4.87
CA GLY A 5 12.84 16.77 -6.25
C GLY A 5 11.94 15.61 -6.64
N LEU A 6 11.71 14.64 -5.77
CA LEU A 6 10.97 13.41 -6.11
C LEU A 6 9.56 13.69 -6.64
N ARG A 7 8.87 14.73 -6.15
CA ARG A 7 7.58 15.16 -6.69
C ARG A 7 7.64 15.43 -8.20
N ASP A 8 8.70 16.08 -8.65
CA ASP A 8 8.86 16.50 -10.04
C ASP A 8 9.20 15.31 -10.96
N HIS A 9 9.59 14.16 -10.38
CA HIS A 9 9.76 12.87 -11.01
C HIS A 9 8.54 11.94 -10.88
N GLY A 10 7.36 12.47 -10.49
CA GLY A 10 6.10 11.72 -10.47
C GLY A 10 5.73 11.06 -9.14
N TRP A 11 6.56 11.16 -8.11
CA TRP A 11 6.23 10.66 -6.78
C TRP A 11 5.22 11.57 -6.11
N SER A 12 3.97 11.14 -6.07
CA SER A 12 2.86 12.04 -5.76
C SER A 12 2.08 11.72 -4.49
N TYR A 13 2.34 10.61 -3.82
CA TYR A 13 1.60 10.22 -2.62
C TYR A 13 2.45 10.24 -1.34
N ILE A 14 1.85 10.70 -0.23
CA ILE A 14 2.34 10.53 1.14
C ILE A 14 1.32 9.66 1.85
N ASN A 15 1.71 8.45 2.24
CA ASN A 15 0.83 7.48 2.89
C ASN A 15 1.18 7.36 4.38
N ILE A 16 0.18 7.51 5.23
CA ILE A 16 0.27 7.25 6.66
C ILE A 16 -0.09 5.78 6.87
N ASP A 17 0.85 5.00 7.39
CA ASP A 17 0.62 3.60 7.73
C ASP A 17 -0.07 3.47 9.11
N ASP A 18 -0.09 2.29 9.70
CA ASP A 18 -0.75 2.00 10.97
C ASP A 18 -0.31 2.92 12.12
N SER A 19 -1.03 2.93 13.21
CA SER A 19 -0.78 3.72 14.44
C SER A 19 -1.25 5.19 14.42
N TRP A 20 -2.12 5.57 13.48
CA TRP A 20 -2.78 6.89 13.49
C TRP A 20 -4.14 6.86 14.20
N GLN A 21 -4.76 5.69 14.29
CA GLN A 21 -6.13 5.49 14.74
C GLN A 21 -6.29 5.79 16.24
N GLY A 22 -7.29 6.57 16.53
CA GLY A 22 -7.75 6.87 17.89
C GLY A 22 -9.03 6.13 18.25
N LYS A 23 -10.01 6.83 18.79
CA LYS A 23 -11.32 6.30 19.19
C LYS A 23 -12.37 6.52 18.12
N ARG A 24 -13.45 5.74 18.19
CA ARG A 24 -14.66 6.02 17.41
C ARG A 24 -15.53 6.99 18.21
N GLU A 25 -15.88 8.10 17.59
CA GLU A 25 -16.63 9.18 18.23
C GLU A 25 -17.63 9.84 17.27
N GLY A 26 -18.47 10.72 17.83
CA GLY A 26 -19.47 11.47 17.06
C GLY A 26 -20.70 10.65 16.70
N PRO A 27 -21.68 11.29 16.02
CA PRO A 27 -22.98 10.68 15.70
C PRO A 27 -22.83 9.50 14.73
N ASP A 28 -21.84 9.53 13.86
CA ASP A 28 -21.56 8.47 12.88
C ASP A 28 -20.65 7.36 13.43
N THR A 29 -20.16 7.46 14.68
CA THR A 29 -19.22 6.50 15.26
C THR A 29 -17.98 6.27 14.37
N ALA A 30 -17.58 7.30 13.62
CA ALA A 30 -16.43 7.23 12.72
C ALA A 30 -15.11 7.26 13.49
N LEU A 31 -14.10 6.60 12.93
CA LEU A 31 -12.77 6.56 13.50
C LEU A 31 -12.13 7.95 13.49
N GLN A 32 -11.64 8.40 14.65
CA GLN A 32 -10.92 9.67 14.81
C GLN A 32 -9.41 9.41 14.90
N PRO A 33 -8.58 10.41 14.58
CA PRO A 33 -7.14 10.31 14.78
C PRO A 33 -6.79 10.29 16.28
N ASN A 34 -5.63 9.72 16.60
CA ASN A 34 -5.08 9.80 17.95
C ASN A 34 -4.30 11.12 18.16
N GLU A 35 -3.72 11.28 19.36
CA GLU A 35 -2.99 12.49 19.75
C GLU A 35 -1.76 12.83 18.90
N LYS A 36 -1.23 11.87 18.11
CA LYS A 36 -0.12 12.13 17.19
C LYS A 36 -0.56 12.90 15.94
N PHE A 37 -1.86 12.86 15.63
CA PHE A 37 -2.46 13.43 14.42
C PHE A 37 -3.61 14.37 14.76
N ASN A 38 -3.42 15.27 15.74
CA ASN A 38 -4.44 16.18 16.28
C ASN A 38 -5.19 17.00 15.22
N ASP A 39 -4.52 17.36 14.13
CA ASP A 39 -5.10 18.06 12.98
C ASP A 39 -4.82 17.29 11.69
N ILE A 40 -5.44 16.12 11.56
CA ILE A 40 -5.27 15.25 10.38
C ILE A 40 -5.77 15.94 9.09
N LYS A 41 -6.84 16.75 9.19
CA LYS A 41 -7.35 17.47 8.03
C LYS A 41 -6.39 18.58 7.59
N GLY A 42 -5.88 19.40 8.51
CA GLY A 42 -4.87 20.42 8.20
C GLY A 42 -3.61 19.83 7.61
N MET A 43 -3.19 18.65 8.08
CA MET A 43 -2.07 17.92 7.49
C MET A 43 -2.38 17.49 6.04
N VAL A 44 -3.56 16.96 5.74
CA VAL A 44 -3.97 16.59 4.38
C VAL A 44 -4.04 17.84 3.48
N ASP A 45 -4.63 18.93 3.96
CA ASP A 45 -4.71 20.19 3.23
C ASP A 45 -3.29 20.73 2.91
N TYR A 46 -2.34 20.60 3.85
CA TYR A 46 -0.95 20.97 3.61
C TYR A 46 -0.30 20.07 2.54
N ILE A 47 -0.48 18.74 2.61
CA ILE A 47 0.03 17.80 1.59
C ILE A 47 -0.49 18.19 0.20
N HIS A 48 -1.77 18.50 0.08
CA HIS A 48 -2.37 18.97 -1.17
C HIS A 48 -1.80 20.31 -1.63
N SER A 49 -1.58 21.25 -0.70
CA SER A 49 -1.05 22.59 -1.02
C SER A 49 0.34 22.56 -1.65
N ILE A 50 1.12 21.51 -1.38
CA ILE A 50 2.45 21.30 -1.97
C ILE A 50 2.43 20.37 -3.20
N GLY A 51 1.22 20.10 -3.76
CA GLY A 51 1.03 19.33 -4.99
C GLY A 51 1.17 17.81 -4.83
N LEU A 52 0.98 17.29 -3.61
CA LEU A 52 1.00 15.86 -3.31
C LEU A 52 -0.40 15.36 -2.92
N LYS A 53 -0.57 14.06 -2.86
CA LYS A 53 -1.79 13.36 -2.45
C LYS A 53 -1.55 12.64 -1.13
N ALA A 54 -2.61 12.47 -0.33
CA ALA A 54 -2.54 11.85 0.98
C ALA A 54 -3.19 10.47 1.00
N GLY A 55 -2.51 9.50 1.60
CA GLY A 55 -3.04 8.17 1.83
C GLY A 55 -3.11 7.81 3.31
N LEU A 56 -3.95 6.85 3.62
CA LEU A 56 -4.20 6.39 4.97
C LEU A 56 -4.23 4.86 5.04
N TYR A 57 -4.04 4.32 6.22
CA TYR A 57 -4.13 2.89 6.53
C TYR A 57 -5.46 2.54 7.18
N SER A 58 -5.99 1.35 6.91
CA SER A 58 -7.05 0.70 7.67
C SER A 58 -6.96 -0.83 7.56
N THR A 59 -7.82 -1.53 8.28
CA THR A 59 -7.93 -2.99 8.27
C THR A 59 -9.38 -3.41 8.49
N PRO A 60 -9.85 -4.56 7.94
CA PRO A 60 -11.21 -5.05 8.18
C PRO A 60 -11.44 -5.58 9.60
N TYR A 61 -10.37 -5.84 10.34
CA TYR A 61 -10.42 -6.47 11.66
C TYR A 61 -10.85 -5.50 12.75
N VAL A 62 -11.07 -6.02 13.97
CA VAL A 62 -11.34 -5.19 15.16
C VAL A 62 -10.12 -4.38 15.58
N ALA A 63 -8.92 -4.88 15.28
CA ALA A 63 -7.67 -4.16 15.50
C ALA A 63 -6.67 -4.42 14.39
N SER A 64 -5.78 -3.44 14.18
CA SER A 64 -4.61 -3.56 13.32
C SER A 64 -3.54 -4.46 13.96
N TYR A 65 -2.49 -4.78 13.20
CA TYR A 65 -1.35 -5.54 13.70
C TYR A 65 -0.61 -4.84 14.84
N ALA A 66 -0.63 -3.50 14.86
CA ALA A 66 -0.04 -2.70 15.96
C ALA A 66 -1.03 -2.45 17.12
N GLY A 67 -2.24 -3.03 17.07
CA GLY A 67 -3.22 -2.97 18.14
C GLY A 67 -4.12 -1.73 18.14
N TYR A 68 -4.16 -0.98 17.05
CA TYR A 68 -5.04 0.17 16.88
C TYR A 68 -6.40 -0.24 16.31
N VAL A 69 -7.41 0.61 16.50
CA VAL A 69 -8.79 0.33 16.11
C VAL A 69 -8.92 0.11 14.60
N GLY A 70 -9.58 -0.98 14.21
CA GLY A 70 -9.87 -1.29 12.81
C GLY A 70 -11.29 -0.94 12.38
N ALA A 71 -11.71 -1.41 11.19
CA ALA A 71 -13.00 -1.07 10.58
C ALA A 71 -14.18 -1.93 11.09
N SER A 72 -13.95 -2.86 12.02
CA SER A 72 -15.02 -3.62 12.68
C SER A 72 -14.85 -3.65 14.20
N SER A 73 -15.87 -4.07 14.93
CA SER A 73 -15.82 -4.19 16.38
C SER A 73 -16.79 -5.26 16.88
N ASP A 74 -16.54 -5.79 18.08
CA ASP A 74 -17.47 -6.62 18.84
C ASP A 74 -18.52 -5.81 19.60
N SER A 75 -18.35 -4.48 19.66
CA SER A 75 -19.25 -3.55 20.30
C SER A 75 -19.93 -2.64 19.29
N VAL A 76 -21.22 -2.38 19.47
CA VAL A 76 -21.98 -1.42 18.65
C VAL A 76 -21.42 0.00 18.71
N LYS A 77 -20.73 0.35 19.79
CA LYS A 77 -20.08 1.66 19.95
C LYS A 77 -18.71 1.74 19.26
N GLY A 78 -18.18 0.58 18.78
CA GLY A 78 -16.84 0.50 18.19
C GLY A 78 -15.71 0.71 19.18
N GLY A 79 -14.49 0.43 18.74
CA GLY A 79 -13.28 0.85 19.46
C GLY A 79 -12.92 0.02 20.68
N GLU A 80 -12.59 -1.24 20.49
CA GLU A 80 -11.88 -2.01 21.50
C GLU A 80 -10.39 -1.69 21.44
N THR A 81 -9.77 -1.46 22.58
CA THR A 81 -8.32 -1.25 22.64
C THR A 81 -7.57 -2.57 22.49
N PHE A 82 -6.29 -2.50 22.07
CA PHE A 82 -5.42 -3.67 21.99
C PHE A 82 -5.39 -4.48 23.31
N GLU A 83 -5.35 -3.79 24.47
CA GLU A 83 -5.44 -4.46 25.78
C GLU A 83 -6.75 -5.23 25.98
N GLN A 84 -7.87 -4.66 25.52
CA GLN A 84 -9.18 -5.34 25.61
C GLN A 84 -9.22 -6.55 24.69
N ILE A 85 -8.64 -6.47 23.49
CA ILE A 85 -8.51 -7.58 22.54
C ILE A 85 -7.64 -8.68 23.13
N LEU A 86 -6.48 -8.35 23.69
CA LEU A 86 -5.58 -9.31 24.33
C LEU A 86 -6.25 -10.00 25.54
N LYS A 87 -6.95 -9.25 26.39
CA LYS A 87 -7.68 -9.81 27.53
C LYS A 87 -8.76 -10.81 27.12
N LYS A 88 -9.40 -10.57 25.97
CA LYS A 88 -10.40 -11.50 25.39
C LYS A 88 -9.76 -12.66 24.62
N LYS A 89 -8.42 -12.73 24.53
CA LYS A 89 -7.69 -13.68 23.67
C LYS A 89 -8.10 -13.62 22.20
N GLN A 90 -8.55 -12.46 21.76
CA GLN A 90 -8.86 -12.20 20.34
C GLN A 90 -7.62 -11.68 19.64
N PHE A 91 -7.29 -12.33 18.54
CA PHE A 91 -6.20 -11.86 17.68
C PHE A 91 -6.71 -10.78 16.72
N TYR A 92 -5.81 -9.95 16.22
CA TYR A 92 -6.10 -8.92 15.22
C TYR A 92 -6.72 -9.46 13.92
N HIS A 93 -6.77 -10.76 13.67
CA HIS A 93 -7.45 -11.38 12.53
C HIS A 93 -8.96 -11.59 12.75
N HIS A 94 -9.53 -11.12 13.83
CA HIS A 94 -10.97 -11.23 14.10
C HIS A 94 -11.73 -10.07 13.46
N ILE A 95 -12.76 -10.40 12.67
CA ILE A 95 -13.69 -9.43 12.09
C ILE A 95 -14.96 -9.43 12.98
N GLY A 96 -15.17 -8.33 13.71
CA GLY A 96 -16.31 -8.17 14.60
C GLY A 96 -17.66 -8.12 13.86
N PRO A 97 -18.80 -8.34 14.55
CA PRO A 97 -20.14 -8.26 13.94
C PRO A 97 -20.53 -6.85 13.50
N TYR A 98 -20.06 -5.80 14.17
CA TYR A 98 -20.34 -4.41 13.82
C TYR A 98 -19.32 -3.89 12.82
N LYS A 99 -19.80 -3.29 11.72
CA LYS A 99 -19.01 -2.86 10.56
C LYS A 99 -19.08 -1.34 10.42
N PHE A 100 -17.94 -0.69 10.24
CA PHE A 100 -17.81 0.76 10.20
C PHE A 100 -17.22 1.29 8.88
N GLU A 101 -16.99 0.43 7.90
CA GLU A 101 -16.36 0.81 6.63
C GLU A 101 -17.03 2.03 5.97
N LYS A 102 -18.37 2.10 6.02
CA LYS A 102 -19.14 3.23 5.46
C LYS A 102 -18.86 4.55 6.18
N ASN A 103 -18.82 4.51 7.50
CA ASN A 103 -18.62 5.69 8.33
C ASN A 103 -17.16 6.18 8.21
N ASP A 104 -16.23 5.23 8.19
CA ASP A 104 -14.80 5.50 8.05
C ASP A 104 -14.48 6.06 6.66
N ALA A 105 -15.02 5.48 5.59
CA ALA A 105 -14.83 5.98 4.22
C ALA A 105 -15.38 7.40 4.05
N LYS A 106 -16.55 7.71 4.62
CA LYS A 106 -17.10 9.07 4.64
C LYS A 106 -16.18 10.05 5.37
N GLN A 107 -15.65 9.63 6.52
CA GLN A 107 -14.72 10.45 7.32
C GLN A 107 -13.41 10.70 6.56
N MET A 108 -12.83 9.66 5.93
CA MET A 108 -11.63 9.80 5.10
C MET A 108 -11.86 10.76 3.93
N SER A 109 -13.02 10.67 3.28
CA SER A 109 -13.45 11.60 2.22
C SER A 109 -13.55 13.05 2.72
N ASN A 110 -14.15 13.28 3.91
CA ASN A 110 -14.26 14.59 4.54
C ASN A 110 -12.90 15.19 4.90
N TRP A 111 -11.92 14.38 5.26
CA TRP A 111 -10.53 14.81 5.50
C TRP A 111 -9.76 15.07 4.21
N GLY A 112 -10.24 14.54 3.07
CA GLY A 112 -9.62 14.74 1.76
C GLY A 112 -8.61 13.68 1.37
N PHE A 113 -8.59 12.51 1.99
CA PHE A 113 -7.68 11.43 1.59
C PHE A 113 -7.96 10.93 0.16
N ASP A 114 -6.88 10.53 -0.53
CA ASP A 114 -6.88 10.09 -1.93
C ASP A 114 -6.57 8.60 -2.08
N PHE A 115 -6.11 7.94 -1.02
CA PHE A 115 -5.62 6.57 -1.05
C PHE A 115 -5.88 5.88 0.28
N LEU A 116 -6.27 4.60 0.24
CA LEU A 116 -6.45 3.75 1.40
C LEU A 116 -5.69 2.44 1.22
N LYS A 117 -4.72 2.14 2.11
CA LYS A 117 -4.17 0.82 2.32
C LYS A 117 -5.12 0.05 3.23
N TYR A 118 -5.74 -1.03 2.71
CA TYR A 118 -6.62 -1.91 3.47
C TYR A 118 -5.90 -3.22 3.73
N ASP A 119 -5.43 -3.40 4.96
CA ASP A 119 -4.33 -4.30 5.29
C ASP A 119 -4.78 -5.64 5.87
N TRP A 120 -3.87 -6.60 5.79
CA TRP A 120 -3.95 -7.99 6.19
C TRP A 120 -4.79 -8.88 5.27
N ARG A 121 -4.83 -10.16 5.62
CA ARG A 121 -5.40 -11.23 4.79
C ARG A 121 -6.74 -10.84 4.22
N MET A 122 -6.75 -10.55 2.94
CA MET A 122 -7.93 -10.11 2.22
C MET A 122 -8.97 -11.21 2.15
N ASP A 123 -10.21 -10.86 2.42
CA ASP A 123 -11.38 -11.64 2.03
C ASP A 123 -12.29 -10.80 1.13
N VAL A 124 -13.02 -11.48 0.25
CA VAL A 124 -13.86 -10.81 -0.76
C VAL A 124 -14.96 -10.00 -0.09
N ALA A 125 -15.54 -10.47 1.00
CA ALA A 125 -16.69 -9.82 1.64
C ALA A 125 -16.28 -8.50 2.33
N SER A 126 -15.17 -8.45 3.07
CA SER A 126 -14.69 -7.22 3.68
C SER A 126 -14.15 -6.24 2.66
N THR A 127 -13.49 -6.73 1.61
CA THR A 127 -13.04 -5.90 0.49
C THR A 127 -14.21 -5.25 -0.23
N ASP A 128 -15.26 -6.01 -0.53
CA ASP A 128 -16.48 -5.49 -1.18
C ASP A 128 -17.16 -4.42 -0.33
N ARG A 129 -17.26 -4.60 0.98
CA ARG A 129 -17.82 -3.57 1.88
C ARG A 129 -17.02 -2.27 1.84
N MET A 130 -15.69 -2.35 1.94
CA MET A 130 -14.84 -1.15 1.89
C MET A 130 -14.87 -0.50 0.51
N TRP A 131 -14.78 -1.29 -0.57
CA TRP A 131 -14.89 -0.79 -1.94
C TRP A 131 -16.18 -0.01 -2.17
N ASN A 132 -17.32 -0.60 -1.77
CA ASN A 132 -18.61 0.07 -1.89
C ASN A 132 -18.71 1.31 -1.00
N ALA A 133 -18.15 1.28 0.21
CA ALA A 133 -18.10 2.44 1.09
C ALA A 133 -17.31 3.60 0.48
N LEU A 134 -16.14 3.33 -0.11
CA LEU A 134 -15.31 4.33 -0.78
C LEU A 134 -16.03 4.92 -2.01
N LYS A 135 -16.62 4.08 -2.85
CA LYS A 135 -17.38 4.55 -4.03
C LYS A 135 -18.53 5.50 -3.68
N HIS A 136 -19.12 5.38 -2.51
CA HIS A 136 -20.23 6.23 -2.06
C HIS A 136 -19.79 7.28 -1.04
N SER A 137 -18.50 7.48 -0.83
CA SER A 137 -17.96 8.45 0.13
C SER A 137 -18.01 9.90 -0.34
N GLY A 138 -18.18 10.12 -1.65
CA GLY A 138 -18.18 11.45 -2.27
C GLY A 138 -16.81 11.91 -2.77
N ARG A 139 -15.76 11.06 -2.66
CA ARG A 139 -14.42 11.34 -3.17
C ARG A 139 -13.86 10.10 -3.85
N ASP A 140 -13.05 10.31 -4.88
CA ASP A 140 -12.30 9.24 -5.54
C ASP A 140 -11.08 8.86 -4.67
N ILE A 141 -11.14 7.68 -4.05
CA ILE A 141 -10.11 7.16 -3.15
C ILE A 141 -9.62 5.82 -3.70
N ILE A 142 -8.33 5.73 -4.00
CA ILE A 142 -7.68 4.50 -4.44
C ILE A 142 -7.73 3.46 -3.30
N LEU A 143 -8.21 2.26 -3.59
CA LEU A 143 -8.14 1.14 -2.66
C LEU A 143 -6.98 0.22 -3.00
N SER A 144 -6.02 0.14 -2.07
CA SER A 144 -4.87 -0.76 -2.10
C SER A 144 -5.07 -1.90 -1.10
N LEU A 145 -5.05 -3.13 -1.59
CA LEU A 145 -5.14 -4.32 -0.75
C LEU A 145 -3.75 -4.83 -0.41
N SER A 146 -3.49 -5.03 0.87
CA SER A 146 -2.21 -5.54 1.30
C SER A 146 -2.34 -6.91 1.96
N ASN A 147 -1.38 -7.68 1.64
CA ASN A 147 -0.83 -8.92 2.10
C ASN A 147 -1.40 -10.19 1.44
N ASN A 148 -0.60 -10.75 0.51
CA ASN A 148 -0.78 -12.07 -0.09
C ASN A 148 -2.17 -12.31 -0.69
N ALA A 149 -2.53 -11.55 -1.72
CA ALA A 149 -3.76 -11.80 -2.47
C ALA A 149 -3.82 -13.25 -2.96
N PRO A 150 -4.83 -14.04 -2.56
CA PRO A 150 -5.03 -15.36 -3.13
C PRO A 150 -5.24 -15.27 -4.65
N PHE A 151 -4.38 -15.94 -5.44
CA PHE A 151 -4.43 -15.86 -6.89
C PHE A 151 -5.74 -16.38 -7.48
N GLU A 152 -6.34 -17.38 -6.88
CA GLU A 152 -7.64 -17.94 -7.29
C GLU A 152 -8.80 -16.94 -7.19
N LYS A 153 -8.60 -15.81 -6.54
CA LYS A 153 -9.55 -14.70 -6.39
C LYS A 153 -9.18 -13.46 -7.20
N VAL A 154 -8.26 -13.57 -8.15
CA VAL A 154 -7.74 -12.42 -8.91
C VAL A 154 -8.83 -11.60 -9.59
N ASN A 155 -9.91 -12.23 -10.10
CA ASN A 155 -11.04 -11.53 -10.71
C ASN A 155 -11.83 -10.69 -9.68
N ASP A 156 -11.90 -11.13 -8.42
CA ASP A 156 -12.50 -10.34 -7.35
C ASP A 156 -11.62 -9.16 -7.01
N TRP A 157 -10.30 -9.35 -6.92
CA TRP A 157 -9.37 -8.26 -6.63
C TRP A 157 -9.40 -7.18 -7.71
N ASN A 158 -9.44 -7.56 -8.99
CA ASN A 158 -9.58 -6.63 -10.11
C ASN A 158 -10.88 -5.82 -10.06
N ARG A 159 -11.96 -6.44 -9.60
CA ARG A 159 -13.27 -5.79 -9.51
C ARG A 159 -13.41 -4.89 -8.28
N LEU A 160 -12.71 -5.21 -7.19
CA LEU A 160 -12.93 -4.64 -5.85
C LEU A 160 -11.76 -3.79 -5.34
N SER A 161 -10.74 -3.55 -6.15
CA SER A 161 -9.61 -2.71 -5.76
C SER A 161 -8.90 -2.10 -6.96
N ASN A 162 -8.05 -1.12 -6.69
CA ASN A 162 -7.20 -0.49 -7.68
C ASN A 162 -5.80 -1.11 -7.72
N MET A 163 -5.37 -1.72 -6.63
CA MET A 163 -4.12 -2.47 -6.55
C MET A 163 -4.18 -3.51 -5.43
N TYR A 164 -3.43 -4.59 -5.59
CA TYR A 164 -3.42 -5.70 -4.65
C TYR A 164 -2.03 -6.34 -4.54
N ARG A 165 -1.59 -6.56 -3.31
CA ARG A 165 -0.32 -7.21 -3.00
C ARG A 165 -0.34 -8.67 -3.40
N THR A 166 0.59 -9.06 -4.28
CA THR A 166 0.70 -10.42 -4.82
C THR A 166 1.49 -11.38 -3.96
N GLY A 167 2.22 -10.86 -2.98
CA GLY A 167 3.12 -11.63 -2.11
C GLY A 167 3.17 -11.13 -0.66
N PRO A 168 3.95 -11.81 0.19
CA PRO A 168 4.23 -11.39 1.55
C PRO A 168 5.08 -10.11 1.57
N ASP A 169 5.30 -9.57 2.78
CA ASP A 169 6.20 -8.43 2.96
C ASP A 169 7.59 -8.75 2.42
N ILE A 170 8.06 -7.87 1.52
CA ILE A 170 9.37 -7.99 0.90
C ILE A 170 10.47 -7.74 1.93
N LYS A 171 11.56 -8.49 1.77
CA LYS A 171 12.78 -8.33 2.60
C LYS A 171 13.96 -7.98 1.70
N ASP A 172 14.93 -7.28 2.27
CA ASP A 172 16.16 -6.88 1.60
C ASP A 172 17.14 -8.06 1.41
N SER A 173 16.69 -9.04 0.64
CA SER A 173 17.49 -10.17 0.18
C SER A 173 17.09 -10.53 -1.24
N TRP A 174 18.06 -11.00 -2.03
CA TRP A 174 17.80 -11.45 -3.41
C TRP A 174 16.68 -12.48 -3.49
N THR A 175 16.66 -13.46 -2.59
CA THR A 175 15.62 -14.49 -2.57
C THR A 175 14.22 -13.88 -2.40
N SER A 176 14.07 -12.93 -1.48
CA SER A 176 12.77 -12.25 -1.28
C SER A 176 12.40 -11.43 -2.51
N LEU A 177 13.34 -10.64 -3.03
CA LEU A 177 13.14 -9.85 -4.25
C LEU A 177 12.73 -10.75 -5.43
N PHE A 178 13.46 -11.85 -5.65
CA PHE A 178 13.15 -12.79 -6.73
C PHE A 178 11.73 -13.36 -6.61
N LEU A 179 11.36 -13.81 -5.43
CA LEU A 179 10.04 -14.41 -5.18
C LEU A 179 8.89 -13.41 -5.29
N THR A 180 9.11 -12.14 -4.99
CA THR A 180 8.07 -11.10 -5.06
C THR A 180 7.97 -10.41 -6.42
N THR A 181 8.97 -10.51 -7.29
CA THR A 181 9.00 -9.85 -8.59
C THR A 181 9.13 -10.79 -9.79
N PHE A 182 10.15 -11.66 -9.79
CA PHE A 182 10.49 -12.50 -10.95
C PHE A 182 9.54 -13.71 -11.14
N THR A 183 8.57 -13.90 -10.25
CA THR A 183 7.55 -14.97 -10.35
C THR A 183 6.16 -14.44 -10.71
N LEU A 184 6.04 -13.15 -11.07
CA LEU A 184 4.76 -12.48 -11.25
C LEU A 184 4.14 -12.67 -12.65
N ASP A 185 4.75 -13.40 -13.57
CA ASP A 185 4.21 -13.59 -14.92
C ASP A 185 2.75 -14.07 -14.92
N LYS A 186 2.37 -14.93 -13.97
CA LYS A 186 0.98 -15.43 -13.87
C LYS A 186 -0.04 -14.33 -13.54
N TRP A 187 0.38 -13.22 -12.89
CA TRP A 187 -0.48 -12.10 -12.54
C TRP A 187 -0.61 -11.08 -13.69
N ALA A 188 0.37 -11.02 -14.57
CA ALA A 188 0.43 -10.04 -15.64
C ALA A 188 -0.84 -9.96 -16.53
N PRO A 189 -1.54 -11.07 -16.89
CA PRO A 189 -2.80 -10.98 -17.63
C PRO A 189 -3.94 -10.29 -16.91
N TYR A 190 -3.82 -10.10 -15.60
CA TYR A 190 -4.84 -9.52 -14.72
C TYR A 190 -4.48 -8.11 -14.24
N SER A 191 -3.30 -7.60 -14.60
CA SER A 191 -2.82 -6.28 -14.20
C SER A 191 -2.87 -5.30 -15.36
N GLY A 192 -3.25 -4.07 -15.06
CA GLY A 192 -3.35 -3.00 -16.05
C GLY A 192 -4.02 -1.75 -15.48
N PRO A 193 -4.37 -0.77 -16.33
CA PRO A 193 -4.96 0.48 -15.89
C PRO A 193 -6.19 0.27 -15.00
N GLY A 194 -6.12 0.80 -13.78
CA GLY A 194 -7.19 0.75 -12.78
C GLY A 194 -7.13 -0.44 -11.81
N HIS A 195 -6.30 -1.45 -12.07
CA HIS A 195 -6.12 -2.62 -11.19
C HIS A 195 -4.70 -3.20 -11.35
N TRP A 196 -3.83 -2.88 -10.42
CA TRP A 196 -2.41 -3.15 -10.52
C TRP A 196 -1.97 -4.28 -9.58
N MET A 197 -1.17 -5.23 -10.10
CA MET A 197 -0.44 -6.16 -9.24
C MET A 197 0.65 -5.39 -8.49
N ASP A 198 0.73 -5.59 -7.19
CA ASP A 198 1.66 -4.89 -6.31
C ASP A 198 2.67 -5.88 -5.70
N PRO A 199 3.95 -5.81 -6.06
CA PRO A 199 4.99 -6.66 -5.49
C PRO A 199 5.51 -6.17 -4.12
N ASP A 200 4.96 -5.11 -3.57
CA ASP A 200 5.33 -4.43 -2.32
C ASP A 200 6.24 -3.19 -2.51
N MET A 201 6.78 -2.70 -1.41
CA MET A 201 7.63 -1.52 -1.39
C MET A 201 9.01 -1.75 -2.01
N MET A 202 9.60 -0.68 -2.54
CA MET A 202 11.00 -0.71 -2.96
C MET A 202 11.92 -0.61 -1.74
N ILE A 203 12.75 -1.62 -1.55
CA ILE A 203 13.66 -1.78 -0.41
C ILE A 203 15.08 -1.30 -0.77
N VAL A 204 15.18 -0.05 -1.20
CA VAL A 204 16.43 0.65 -1.53
C VAL A 204 16.79 1.68 -0.45
N GLY A 205 18.05 2.07 -0.36
CA GLY A 205 18.52 3.01 0.68
C GLY A 205 18.51 2.40 2.08
N ASN A 206 18.12 3.17 3.09
CA ASN A 206 17.95 2.67 4.45
C ASN A 206 16.57 2.02 4.61
N VAL A 207 16.53 0.81 5.12
CA VAL A 207 15.29 0.02 5.25
C VAL A 207 15.12 -0.52 6.66
N SER A 208 13.88 -0.82 7.04
CA SER A 208 13.58 -1.49 8.30
C SER A 208 12.32 -2.34 8.17
N ILE A 209 12.39 -3.57 8.64
CA ILE A 209 11.21 -4.35 9.02
C ILE A 209 11.21 -4.37 10.55
N GLY A 210 10.79 -3.22 11.14
CA GLY A 210 10.84 -3.01 12.58
C GLY A 210 11.54 -1.69 12.94
N PRO A 211 11.90 -1.47 14.23
CA PRO A 211 12.34 -0.15 14.70
C PRO A 211 13.81 0.21 14.35
N ILE A 212 14.58 -0.72 13.80
CA ILE A 212 16.02 -0.50 13.54
C ILE A 212 16.24 -0.29 12.05
N LEU A 213 16.56 0.95 11.68
CA LEU A 213 16.99 1.29 10.33
C LEU A 213 18.41 0.78 10.07
N HIS A 214 18.64 0.26 8.88
CA HIS A 214 19.96 -0.12 8.38
C HIS A 214 20.03 0.05 6.86
N PRO A 215 21.19 0.23 6.27
CA PRO A 215 21.33 0.19 4.82
C PRO A 215 20.80 -1.13 4.27
N THR A 216 20.09 -1.08 3.15
CA THR A 216 19.64 -2.31 2.48
C THR A 216 20.80 -3.29 2.25
N ARG A 217 20.56 -4.57 2.45
CA ARG A 217 21.54 -5.64 2.19
C ARG A 217 21.62 -6.04 0.72
N LEU A 218 20.73 -5.50 -0.12
CA LEU A 218 20.83 -5.66 -1.56
C LEU A 218 22.07 -4.96 -2.09
N THR A 219 22.85 -5.66 -2.90
CA THR A 219 23.96 -5.06 -3.63
C THR A 219 23.46 -3.97 -4.58
N PRO A 220 24.32 -3.05 -5.07
CA PRO A 220 23.92 -2.07 -6.09
C PRO A 220 23.26 -2.71 -7.31
N ASP A 221 23.77 -3.83 -7.81
CA ASP A 221 23.22 -4.54 -8.97
C ASP A 221 21.83 -5.14 -8.69
N GLU A 222 21.62 -5.64 -7.47
CA GLU A 222 20.30 -6.13 -7.02
C GLU A 222 19.31 -4.98 -6.86
N GLN A 223 19.74 -3.80 -6.41
CA GLN A 223 18.89 -2.61 -6.35
C GLN A 223 18.52 -2.10 -7.76
N TYR A 224 19.45 -2.10 -8.71
CA TYR A 224 19.14 -1.83 -10.13
C TYR A 224 18.13 -2.86 -10.68
N SER A 225 18.32 -4.13 -10.40
CA SER A 225 17.39 -5.20 -10.80
C SER A 225 16.01 -5.01 -10.20
N HIS A 226 15.94 -4.57 -8.93
CA HIS A 226 14.70 -4.27 -8.22
C HIS A 226 13.89 -3.19 -8.92
N ILE A 227 14.47 -2.01 -9.14
CA ILE A 227 13.82 -0.89 -9.84
C ILE A 227 13.45 -1.28 -11.27
N SER A 228 14.32 -1.98 -11.99
CA SER A 228 14.07 -2.43 -13.36
C SER A 228 12.87 -3.36 -13.45
N MET A 229 12.76 -4.34 -12.53
CA MET A 229 11.61 -5.25 -12.52
C MET A 229 10.31 -4.52 -12.19
N PHE A 230 10.30 -3.63 -11.19
CA PHE A 230 9.12 -2.81 -10.90
C PHE A 230 8.68 -1.98 -12.12
N SER A 231 9.66 -1.43 -12.84
CA SER A 231 9.39 -0.61 -14.02
C SER A 231 8.79 -1.40 -15.18
N ILE A 232 9.38 -2.54 -15.55
CA ILE A 232 8.84 -3.35 -16.65
C ILE A 232 7.53 -4.06 -16.26
N LEU A 233 7.30 -4.37 -15.00
CA LEU A 233 6.04 -4.94 -14.51
C LEU A 233 4.90 -3.91 -14.44
N ALA A 234 5.16 -2.64 -14.72
CA ALA A 234 4.23 -1.52 -14.49
C ALA A 234 3.65 -1.56 -13.07
N ALA A 235 4.48 -1.97 -12.11
CA ALA A 235 4.08 -2.12 -10.72
C ALA A 235 3.90 -0.76 -10.04
N PRO A 236 3.00 -0.63 -9.07
CA PRO A 236 2.98 0.54 -8.19
C PRO A 236 4.35 0.69 -7.50
N MET A 237 4.92 1.89 -7.58
CA MET A 237 6.20 2.18 -6.94
C MET A 237 5.95 2.82 -5.58
N LEU A 238 6.29 2.13 -4.50
CA LEU A 238 6.16 2.59 -3.11
C LEU A 238 7.55 2.68 -2.49
N ILE A 239 7.97 3.87 -2.07
CA ILE A 239 9.29 4.06 -1.44
C ILE A 239 9.26 3.49 -0.02
N GLY A 240 10.14 2.52 0.26
CA GLY A 240 10.27 1.84 1.55
C GLY A 240 11.36 2.40 2.48
N CYS A 241 11.97 3.54 2.15
CA CYS A 241 13.04 4.16 2.94
C CYS A 241 12.66 5.57 3.43
N PRO A 242 13.25 6.05 4.54
CA PRO A 242 13.11 7.43 4.99
C PRO A 242 13.66 8.41 3.96
N ILE A 243 12.79 9.25 3.42
CA ILE A 243 13.14 10.17 2.31
C ILE A 243 14.21 11.20 2.72
N GLU A 244 14.20 11.63 3.97
CA GLU A 244 15.20 12.55 4.51
C GLU A 244 16.62 11.97 4.55
N GLN A 245 16.74 10.63 4.58
CA GLN A 245 18.03 9.92 4.66
C GLN A 245 18.52 9.38 3.30
N ILE A 246 17.80 9.67 2.21
CA ILE A 246 18.16 9.20 0.88
C ILE A 246 19.54 9.78 0.47
N ASP A 247 20.48 8.90 0.16
CA ASP A 247 21.78 9.22 -0.41
C ASP A 247 21.71 9.49 -1.93
N ALA A 248 22.83 9.89 -2.51
CA ALA A 248 22.89 10.22 -3.94
C ALA A 248 22.61 9.00 -4.84
N PHE A 249 23.06 7.82 -4.46
CA PHE A 249 22.81 6.58 -5.21
C PHE A 249 21.33 6.24 -5.22
N THR A 250 20.71 6.21 -4.05
CA THR A 250 19.26 5.92 -3.89
C THR A 250 18.42 6.99 -4.61
N LEU A 251 18.78 8.26 -4.50
CA LEU A 251 18.08 9.32 -5.21
C LEU A 251 18.17 9.14 -6.73
N ASN A 252 19.33 8.78 -7.26
CA ASN A 252 19.50 8.51 -8.69
C ASN A 252 18.66 7.31 -9.17
N LEU A 253 18.48 6.27 -8.35
CA LEU A 253 17.58 5.16 -8.67
C LEU A 253 16.12 5.62 -8.76
N LEU A 254 15.68 6.46 -7.81
CA LEU A 254 14.29 6.88 -7.66
C LEU A 254 13.90 8.07 -8.55
N ALA A 255 14.87 8.82 -9.10
CA ALA A 255 14.64 10.01 -9.90
C ALA A 255 15.09 9.83 -11.37
N ASN A 256 15.27 8.60 -11.83
CA ASN A 256 15.61 8.31 -13.21
C ASN A 256 14.36 8.35 -14.09
N ASP A 257 14.19 9.44 -14.83
CA ASP A 257 12.99 9.68 -15.66
C ASP A 257 12.82 8.65 -16.77
N GLU A 258 13.91 8.13 -17.35
CA GLU A 258 13.82 7.09 -18.40
C GLU A 258 13.25 5.79 -17.85
N VAL A 259 13.67 5.38 -16.66
CA VAL A 259 13.17 4.19 -15.96
C VAL A 259 11.74 4.41 -15.49
N ILE A 260 11.43 5.59 -14.95
CA ILE A 260 10.06 5.97 -14.53
C ILE A 260 9.14 5.98 -15.76
N ALA A 261 9.56 6.50 -16.91
CA ALA A 261 8.76 6.51 -18.12
C ALA A 261 8.39 5.09 -18.60
N ILE A 262 9.27 4.11 -18.43
CA ILE A 262 8.95 2.70 -18.70
C ILE A 262 7.85 2.19 -17.76
N ASN A 263 7.91 2.55 -16.47
CA ASN A 263 6.87 2.20 -15.49
C ASN A 263 5.53 2.87 -15.84
N GLN A 264 5.58 4.16 -16.19
CA GLN A 264 4.41 5.03 -16.41
C GLN A 264 3.93 5.02 -17.88
N ASP A 265 4.38 4.08 -18.70
CA ASP A 265 3.90 3.95 -20.08
C ASP A 265 2.37 3.87 -20.13
N PRO A 266 1.69 4.69 -20.97
CA PRO A 266 0.22 4.78 -20.98
C PRO A 266 -0.52 3.50 -21.29
N LEU A 267 0.13 2.52 -21.96
CA LEU A 267 -0.46 1.20 -22.18
C LEU A 267 -0.68 0.46 -20.86
N GLY A 268 0.12 0.75 -19.82
CA GLY A 268 0.02 0.13 -18.51
C GLY A 268 0.19 -1.40 -18.52
N ALA A 269 0.70 -1.96 -19.60
CA ALA A 269 0.84 -3.40 -19.74
C ALA A 269 2.11 -3.88 -19.02
N PRO A 270 2.01 -4.87 -18.10
CA PRO A 270 3.18 -5.46 -17.48
C PRO A 270 3.98 -6.31 -18.45
N ALA A 271 5.28 -6.44 -18.21
CA ALA A 271 6.14 -7.36 -18.93
C ALA A 271 5.71 -8.82 -18.70
N ARG A 272 5.99 -9.67 -19.70
CA ARG A 272 5.79 -11.11 -19.66
C ARG A 272 7.12 -11.83 -19.74
N LEU A 273 7.24 -12.95 -19.04
CA LEU A 273 8.35 -13.87 -19.17
C LEU A 273 8.23 -14.59 -20.53
N VAL A 274 9.13 -14.31 -21.45
CA VAL A 274 9.09 -14.91 -22.81
C VAL A 274 10.00 -16.12 -22.94
N LYS A 275 11.06 -16.21 -22.13
CA LYS A 275 11.98 -17.35 -22.15
C LYS A 275 12.76 -17.44 -20.84
N GLU A 276 13.00 -18.67 -20.43
CA GLU A 276 13.97 -18.99 -19.39
C GLU A 276 14.91 -20.08 -19.91
N LEU A 277 16.23 -19.86 -19.79
CA LEU A 277 17.25 -20.79 -20.23
C LEU A 277 18.49 -20.68 -19.33
N ASN A 278 18.95 -21.79 -18.76
CA ASN A 278 20.15 -21.86 -17.92
C ASN A 278 20.16 -20.81 -16.78
N GLY A 279 19.03 -20.58 -16.12
CA GLY A 279 18.88 -19.61 -15.05
C GLY A 279 18.79 -18.15 -15.49
N VAL A 280 18.76 -17.87 -16.79
CA VAL A 280 18.54 -16.54 -17.35
C VAL A 280 17.08 -16.39 -17.80
N GLN A 281 16.42 -15.35 -17.33
CA GLN A 281 15.06 -14.98 -17.71
C GLN A 281 15.06 -13.82 -18.70
N ILE A 282 14.27 -13.92 -19.75
CA ILE A 282 14.05 -12.84 -20.73
C ILE A 282 12.61 -12.38 -20.58
N TRP A 283 12.47 -11.12 -20.21
CA TRP A 283 11.19 -10.44 -20.04
C TRP A 283 10.96 -9.43 -21.18
N LYS A 284 9.71 -9.32 -21.63
CA LYS A 284 9.31 -8.36 -22.66
C LYS A 284 8.10 -7.56 -22.19
N LYS A 285 8.25 -6.23 -22.15
CA LYS A 285 7.16 -5.26 -21.91
C LYS A 285 6.69 -4.71 -23.27
N PRO A 286 5.38 -4.71 -23.56
CA PRO A 286 4.82 -3.89 -24.64
C PRO A 286 4.78 -2.42 -24.19
N MET A 287 5.11 -1.54 -25.12
CA MET A 287 5.10 -0.08 -24.92
C MET A 287 4.51 0.59 -26.15
#